data_3b688b74673707409319d93909bcffc5
#
_entry.id   3b688b74673707409319d93909bcffc5
#
_cell.length_a   1.000
_cell.length_b   1.000
_cell.length_c   1.000
_cell.angle_alpha   90.00
_cell.angle_beta   90.00
_cell.angle_gamma   90.00
#
_symmetry.space_group_name_H-M   'P 1'
#
loop_
_entity.id
_entity.type
_entity.pdbx_description
1 polymer ?
#
loop_
_entity_poly.entity_id
_entity_poly.type
_entity_poly.pdbx_seq_one_letter_code
_entity_poly.pdbx_strand_id
1 'polypeptide(L)'
;MSIVFETTQINGMEIPNRFVRSATWEGMAADDGAPAAGELGIDFIDTVHHEQDIIYWLKAPGADSIERWFFGTFVQGDQHSGGGVPKAFTIAVPEPLSNGTLTISMAGQTATGHAVEVVANGASATVYWSGIAYYEATVDNVPLFAGDNTVTLQCLSADGNDSIAVDYFKITYRRDYVAGADDTLKFEPDNGSRYLIDGFSADTLAAYDITDPADVMRITDYTISGPDGDGNFRIACEPASGGDTYSVASSAAVYAPDALSADSASSLFDTDNGADYILIPHREIGWDVNGDALP
;
A
#
# COMPACT_ATOMS: atom_id res chain seq x y z
N MET A 1 48.70 44.63 7.96
CA MET A 1 48.10 43.45 7.28
C MET A 1 47.21 42.73 8.28
N SER A 2 46.05 42.32 7.88
CA SER A 2 45.12 41.64 8.81
C SER A 2 45.54 40.18 8.94
N ILE A 3 45.81 39.76 10.16
CA ILE A 3 46.17 38.33 10.54
C ILE A 3 45.15 37.31 10.02
N VAL A 4 43.98 37.77 9.63
CA VAL A 4 42.84 36.90 9.18
C VAL A 4 43.11 36.20 7.84
N PHE A 5 44.00 36.75 7.00
CA PHE A 5 44.32 36.21 5.68
C PHE A 5 45.66 35.49 5.61
N GLU A 6 46.30 35.23 6.75
CA GLU A 6 47.54 34.47 6.80
C GLU A 6 47.24 32.98 6.83
N THR A 7 48.03 32.18 6.05
CA THR A 7 48.02 30.71 6.11
C THR A 7 48.36 30.26 7.53
N THR A 8 47.59 29.30 8.03
CA THR A 8 47.83 28.64 9.32
C THR A 8 47.80 27.13 9.20
N GLN A 9 48.31 26.43 10.18
CA GLN A 9 48.23 24.96 10.24
C GLN A 9 47.36 24.52 11.43
N ILE A 10 46.46 23.60 11.20
CA ILE A 10 45.69 22.92 12.24
C ILE A 10 45.86 21.41 12.02
N ASN A 11 46.44 20.73 13.04
CA ASN A 11 46.73 19.29 12.99
C ASN A 11 47.54 18.84 11.75
N GLY A 12 48.47 19.69 11.27
CA GLY A 12 49.33 19.38 10.12
C GLY A 12 48.67 19.70 8.76
N MET A 13 47.45 20.20 8.73
CA MET A 13 46.76 20.65 7.53
C MET A 13 46.93 22.16 7.36
N GLU A 14 47.46 22.59 6.22
CA GLU A 14 47.61 23.98 5.86
C GLU A 14 46.27 24.59 5.44
N ILE A 15 45.85 25.67 6.13
CA ILE A 15 44.62 26.41 5.86
C ILE A 15 44.98 27.76 5.28
N PRO A 16 44.51 28.13 4.08
CA PRO A 16 44.90 29.35 3.39
C PRO A 16 44.42 30.64 4.06
N ASN A 17 43.56 30.58 5.05
CA ASN A 17 43.08 31.68 5.86
C ASN A 17 42.65 31.20 7.25
N ARG A 18 42.39 32.13 8.19
CA ARG A 18 41.94 31.78 9.55
C ARG A 18 40.42 31.78 9.70
N PHE A 19 39.67 31.76 8.61
CA PHE A 19 38.21 31.61 8.67
C PHE A 19 37.91 30.10 8.82
N VAL A 20 37.65 29.69 10.04
CA VAL A 20 37.05 28.38 10.33
C VAL A 20 35.58 28.65 10.62
N ARG A 21 34.71 28.22 9.73
CA ARG A 21 33.28 28.24 9.97
C ARG A 21 32.93 27.11 10.92
N SER A 22 32.40 27.44 12.08
CA SER A 22 31.93 26.42 13.02
C SER A 22 30.64 25.81 12.51
N ALA A 23 30.61 24.51 12.31
CA ALA A 23 29.40 23.76 11.92
C ALA A 23 28.26 23.90 12.98
N THR A 24 28.60 24.20 14.23
CA THR A 24 27.64 24.39 15.32
C THR A 24 26.74 25.60 15.15
N TRP A 25 27.10 26.57 14.32
CA TRP A 25 26.28 27.78 14.10
C TRP A 25 25.13 27.56 13.12
N GLU A 26 25.14 26.47 12.36
CA GLU A 26 24.13 26.17 11.36
C GLU A 26 23.19 25.04 11.80
N GLY A 27 23.32 24.55 13.02
CA GLY A 27 22.52 23.41 13.50
C GLY A 27 22.82 22.09 12.79
N MET A 28 23.94 22.01 12.05
CA MET A 28 24.33 20.84 11.29
C MET A 28 25.20 19.85 12.08
N ALA A 29 25.45 20.12 13.34
CA ALA A 29 26.21 19.24 14.22
C ALA A 29 25.54 19.13 15.59
N ALA A 30 25.56 17.93 16.16
CA ALA A 30 25.21 17.68 17.55
C ALA A 30 26.30 18.23 18.50
N ASP A 31 26.02 18.27 19.81
CA ASP A 31 26.93 18.82 20.85
C ASP A 31 28.30 18.12 20.89
N ASP A 32 28.44 16.91 20.39
CA ASP A 32 29.68 16.13 20.26
C ASP A 32 30.41 16.37 18.93
N GLY A 33 29.91 17.27 18.06
CA GLY A 33 30.48 17.58 16.75
C GLY A 33 30.12 16.60 15.65
N ALA A 34 29.29 15.59 15.92
CA ALA A 34 28.70 14.73 14.89
C ALA A 34 27.63 15.50 14.06
N PRO A 35 27.35 15.11 12.83
CA PRO A 35 26.20 15.67 12.11
C PRO A 35 24.93 15.58 12.97
N ALA A 36 24.12 16.64 12.98
CA ALA A 36 22.83 16.58 13.66
C ALA A 36 21.99 15.49 12.99
N ALA A 37 21.33 14.68 13.80
CA ALA A 37 20.38 13.68 13.30
C ALA A 37 19.25 14.38 12.53
N GLY A 38 18.78 13.79 11.45
CA GLY A 38 17.65 14.28 10.69
C GLY A 38 16.38 14.40 11.54
N GLU A 39 15.45 15.19 11.08
CA GLU A 39 14.14 15.34 11.71
C GLU A 39 13.42 13.97 11.73
N LEU A 40 12.90 13.59 12.89
CA LEU A 40 12.21 12.32 13.07
C LEU A 40 10.84 12.36 12.38
N GLY A 41 10.62 11.44 11.45
CA GLY A 41 9.28 11.12 10.94
C GLY A 41 8.49 10.41 12.04
N ILE A 42 7.28 10.89 12.30
CA ILE A 42 6.44 10.39 13.39
C ILE A 42 5.32 9.46 12.93
N ASP A 43 4.86 9.64 11.72
CA ASP A 43 3.81 8.85 11.06
C ASP A 43 3.84 9.11 9.55
N PHE A 44 3.06 8.37 8.78
CA PHE A 44 2.89 8.56 7.35
C PHE A 44 1.44 8.29 6.92
N ILE A 45 1.06 8.74 5.72
CA ILE A 45 -0.23 8.39 5.12
C ILE A 45 -0.11 7.02 4.48
N ASP A 46 -0.95 6.09 4.92
CA ASP A 46 -1.08 4.76 4.33
C ASP A 46 -2.46 4.57 3.70
N THR A 47 -2.53 3.64 2.77
CA THR A 47 -3.76 3.30 2.07
C THR A 47 -3.91 1.79 1.97
N VAL A 48 -4.96 1.27 2.59
CA VAL A 48 -5.40 -0.10 2.38
C VAL A 48 -6.39 -0.13 1.22
N HIS A 49 -6.11 -0.93 0.21
CA HIS A 49 -7.02 -1.26 -0.88
C HIS A 49 -7.50 -2.71 -0.69
N HIS A 50 -8.82 -2.90 -0.59
CA HIS A 50 -9.43 -4.20 -0.39
C HIS A 50 -10.43 -4.49 -1.51
N GLU A 51 -10.13 -5.47 -2.31
CA GLU A 51 -10.83 -5.87 -3.52
C GLU A 51 -10.92 -7.39 -3.62
N GLN A 52 -11.93 -7.91 -4.32
CA GLN A 52 -12.09 -9.33 -4.61
C GLN A 52 -12.66 -9.50 -6.02
N ASP A 53 -11.90 -10.14 -6.90
CA ASP A 53 -12.26 -10.40 -8.29
C ASP A 53 -13.00 -11.73 -8.43
N ILE A 54 -14.25 -11.79 -7.94
CA ILE A 54 -15.03 -13.03 -7.91
C ILE A 54 -16.04 -13.08 -9.06
N ILE A 55 -16.70 -11.96 -9.38
CA ILE A 55 -17.72 -11.92 -10.41
C ILE A 55 -17.28 -10.99 -11.53
N TYR A 56 -17.22 -11.52 -12.74
CA TYR A 56 -16.98 -10.75 -13.95
C TYR A 56 -18.31 -10.29 -14.57
N TRP A 57 -18.51 -8.99 -14.69
CA TRP A 57 -19.69 -8.42 -15.33
C TRP A 57 -19.36 -7.83 -16.69
N LEU A 58 -19.55 -8.64 -17.75
CA LEU A 58 -19.20 -8.28 -19.15
C LEU A 58 -19.83 -6.96 -19.61
N LYS A 59 -21.05 -6.65 -19.14
CA LYS A 59 -21.82 -5.47 -19.52
C LYS A 59 -21.75 -4.35 -18.48
N ALA A 60 -20.76 -4.36 -17.60
CA ALA A 60 -20.54 -3.26 -16.66
C ALA A 60 -20.45 -1.92 -17.41
N PRO A 61 -21.01 -0.84 -16.86
CA PRO A 61 -20.99 0.47 -17.51
C PRO A 61 -19.54 1.00 -17.65
N GLY A 62 -19.33 1.88 -18.63
CA GLY A 62 -18.04 2.54 -18.84
C GLY A 62 -17.26 2.04 -20.05
N ALA A 63 -16.05 2.56 -20.22
CA ALA A 63 -15.17 2.21 -21.32
C ALA A 63 -14.53 0.82 -21.11
N ASP A 64 -13.98 0.23 -22.16
CA ASP A 64 -13.30 -1.08 -22.11
C ASP A 64 -12.07 -1.11 -21.18
N SER A 65 -11.55 0.05 -20.79
CA SER A 65 -10.44 0.20 -19.83
C SER A 65 -10.85 0.17 -18.37
N ILE A 66 -12.17 0.13 -18.06
CA ILE A 66 -12.66 0.10 -16.70
C ILE A 66 -12.68 -1.34 -16.20
N GLU A 67 -12.28 -1.52 -14.93
CA GLU A 67 -12.38 -2.76 -14.18
C GLU A 67 -13.82 -3.33 -14.25
N ARG A 68 -13.93 -4.66 -14.37
CA ARG A 68 -15.22 -5.36 -14.53
C ARG A 68 -15.36 -6.53 -13.58
N TRP A 69 -14.46 -6.64 -12.63
CA TRP A 69 -14.50 -7.63 -11.57
C TRP A 69 -15.11 -7.03 -10.31
N PHE A 70 -15.82 -7.81 -9.57
CA PHE A 70 -16.57 -7.36 -8.40
C PHE A 70 -16.54 -8.43 -7.31
N PHE A 71 -16.82 -8.02 -6.07
CA PHE A 71 -17.08 -8.94 -4.98
C PHE A 71 -18.17 -9.96 -5.34
N GLY A 72 -18.08 -11.17 -4.74
CA GLY A 72 -19.10 -12.21 -4.90
C GLY A 72 -20.45 -11.89 -4.26
N THR A 73 -20.58 -10.74 -3.59
CA THR A 73 -21.77 -10.32 -2.86
C THR A 73 -22.37 -9.06 -3.46
N PHE A 74 -23.64 -9.12 -3.84
CA PHE A 74 -24.40 -7.96 -4.26
C PHE A 74 -25.18 -7.35 -3.09
N VAL A 75 -25.29 -6.02 -3.09
CA VAL A 75 -26.15 -5.25 -2.18
C VAL A 75 -27.48 -5.01 -2.89
N GLN A 76 -28.55 -5.60 -2.38
CA GLN A 76 -29.85 -5.65 -3.08
C GLN A 76 -30.96 -5.02 -2.24
N GLY A 77 -31.95 -4.41 -2.91
CA GLY A 77 -33.19 -3.95 -2.30
C GLY A 77 -34.09 -5.10 -1.86
N ASP A 78 -35.13 -4.79 -1.06
CA ASP A 78 -36.16 -5.75 -0.67
C ASP A 78 -37.48 -5.06 -0.59
N GLN A 79 -38.41 -5.52 -1.41
CA GLN A 79 -39.78 -4.98 -1.50
C GLN A 79 -40.67 -5.29 -0.28
N HIS A 80 -40.26 -6.25 0.58
CA HIS A 80 -41.05 -6.69 1.73
C HIS A 80 -40.66 -5.99 3.03
N SER A 81 -39.41 -5.60 3.16
CA SER A 81 -38.88 -4.99 4.39
C SER A 81 -38.56 -3.50 4.27
N GLY A 82 -38.77 -2.90 3.09
CA GLY A 82 -38.49 -1.48 2.84
C GLY A 82 -36.97 -1.18 2.77
N GLY A 83 -36.15 -2.20 2.54
CA GLY A 83 -34.70 -2.13 2.39
C GLY A 83 -34.08 -3.53 2.39
N GLY A 84 -32.93 -3.66 1.79
CA GLY A 84 -32.23 -4.93 1.65
C GLY A 84 -31.55 -5.41 2.95
N VAL A 85 -31.11 -6.65 2.95
CA VAL A 85 -30.33 -7.21 4.06
C VAL A 85 -28.92 -6.59 4.05
N PRO A 86 -28.46 -6.04 5.20
CA PRO A 86 -27.11 -5.50 5.30
C PRO A 86 -26.04 -6.55 4.95
N LYS A 87 -25.01 -6.14 4.23
CA LYS A 87 -23.85 -6.95 3.87
C LYS A 87 -22.62 -6.41 4.56
N ALA A 88 -21.94 -7.26 5.31
CA ALA A 88 -20.73 -6.88 6.03
C ALA A 88 -19.48 -7.33 5.26
N PHE A 89 -18.48 -6.46 5.25
CA PHE A 89 -17.15 -6.66 4.69
C PHE A 89 -16.13 -6.38 5.79
N THR A 90 -15.09 -7.21 5.85
CA THR A 90 -14.02 -7.07 6.85
C THR A 90 -12.75 -6.63 6.14
N ILE A 91 -12.16 -5.55 6.62
CA ILE A 91 -10.96 -4.94 6.06
C ILE A 91 -9.91 -4.85 7.16
N ALA A 92 -8.77 -5.51 6.97
CA ALA A 92 -7.66 -5.41 7.90
C ALA A 92 -6.91 -4.09 7.69
N VAL A 93 -6.76 -3.31 8.76
CA VAL A 93 -6.05 -2.02 8.76
C VAL A 93 -4.86 -2.12 9.72
N PRO A 94 -3.61 -2.01 9.24
CA PRO A 94 -2.45 -2.05 10.11
C PRO A 94 -2.23 -0.72 10.83
N GLU A 95 -1.98 -0.78 12.12
CA GLU A 95 -1.48 0.27 13.02
C GLU A 95 -2.03 1.70 12.76
N PRO A 96 -3.36 1.92 12.77
CA PRO A 96 -3.92 3.26 12.57
C PRO A 96 -3.73 4.13 13.81
N LEU A 97 -3.27 5.36 13.62
CA LEU A 97 -3.09 6.37 14.67
C LEU A 97 -4.32 7.26 14.87
N SER A 98 -5.22 7.31 13.89
CA SER A 98 -6.37 8.21 13.90
C SER A 98 -7.52 7.63 13.09
N ASN A 99 -8.65 8.35 13.07
CA ASN A 99 -9.72 8.09 12.13
C ASN A 99 -9.19 8.25 10.69
N GLY A 100 -9.76 7.47 9.77
CA GLY A 100 -9.44 7.53 8.34
C GLY A 100 -10.62 7.96 7.50
N THR A 101 -10.38 7.96 6.19
CA THR A 101 -11.39 8.17 5.15
C THR A 101 -11.60 6.86 4.40
N LEU A 102 -12.84 6.40 4.36
CA LEU A 102 -13.26 5.23 3.59
C LEU A 102 -13.82 5.68 2.25
N THR A 103 -13.27 5.17 1.16
CA THR A 103 -13.80 5.28 -0.20
C THR A 103 -14.31 3.92 -0.65
N ILE A 104 -15.47 3.88 -1.30
CA ILE A 104 -16.12 2.66 -1.78
C ILE A 104 -16.49 2.85 -3.24
N SER A 105 -16.02 1.97 -4.12
CA SER A 105 -16.47 1.91 -5.50
C SER A 105 -17.60 0.88 -5.64
N MET A 106 -18.67 1.30 -6.26
CA MET A 106 -19.87 0.49 -6.47
C MET A 106 -20.40 0.72 -7.88
N ALA A 107 -21.15 -0.25 -8.41
CA ALA A 107 -21.85 -0.10 -9.69
C ALA A 107 -23.30 -0.51 -9.58
N GLY A 108 -24.23 0.38 -9.97
CA GLY A 108 -25.64 0.07 -10.13
C GLY A 108 -25.86 -0.89 -11.29
N GLN A 109 -26.59 -1.98 -11.06
CA GLN A 109 -26.92 -2.97 -12.08
C GLN A 109 -28.31 -2.77 -12.69
N THR A 110 -29.08 -1.84 -12.15
CA THR A 110 -30.45 -1.51 -12.60
C THR A 110 -30.55 -0.04 -13.02
N ALA A 111 -31.57 0.27 -13.83
CA ALA A 111 -31.79 1.64 -14.32
C ALA A 111 -32.56 2.51 -13.32
N THR A 112 -32.77 2.05 -12.09
CA THR A 112 -33.51 2.73 -11.04
C THR A 112 -32.60 3.71 -10.25
N GLY A 113 -33.20 4.42 -9.29
CA GLY A 113 -32.43 5.16 -8.27
C GLY A 113 -31.91 4.20 -7.22
N HIS A 114 -30.66 4.36 -6.83
CA HIS A 114 -29.99 3.59 -5.79
C HIS A 114 -29.86 4.44 -4.53
N ALA A 115 -30.05 3.82 -3.37
CA ALA A 115 -29.82 4.41 -2.07
C ALA A 115 -29.09 3.37 -1.18
N VAL A 116 -27.89 3.67 -0.74
CA VAL A 116 -27.09 2.75 0.10
C VAL A 116 -26.71 3.45 1.39
N GLU A 117 -27.06 2.82 2.51
CA GLU A 117 -26.46 3.16 3.80
C GLU A 117 -25.12 2.44 3.94
N VAL A 118 -24.10 3.22 4.27
CA VAL A 118 -22.75 2.76 4.56
C VAL A 118 -22.54 2.97 6.06
N VAL A 119 -22.15 1.92 6.78
CA VAL A 119 -21.75 2.00 8.18
C VAL A 119 -20.38 1.38 8.34
N ALA A 120 -19.43 2.17 8.84
CA ALA A 120 -18.05 1.73 9.07
C ALA A 120 -17.64 2.04 10.51
N ASN A 121 -17.52 1.03 11.36
CA ASN A 121 -17.15 1.14 12.77
C ASN A 121 -17.97 2.20 13.55
N GLY A 122 -19.23 2.41 13.19
CA GLY A 122 -20.11 3.40 13.81
C GLY A 122 -20.19 4.76 13.13
N ALA A 123 -19.29 5.10 12.22
CA ALA A 123 -19.50 6.20 11.28
C ALA A 123 -20.47 5.76 10.18
N SER A 124 -21.37 6.64 9.74
CA SER A 124 -22.37 6.29 8.73
C SER A 124 -22.59 7.42 7.74
N ALA A 125 -22.92 7.03 6.50
CA ALA A 125 -23.38 7.92 5.45
C ALA A 125 -24.45 7.23 4.59
N THR A 126 -25.35 7.99 4.00
CA THR A 126 -26.26 7.49 2.97
C THR A 126 -25.91 8.13 1.65
N VAL A 127 -25.69 7.31 0.64
CA VAL A 127 -25.30 7.74 -0.70
C VAL A 127 -26.39 7.43 -1.72
N TYR A 128 -26.51 8.28 -2.73
CA TYR A 128 -27.56 8.21 -3.74
C TYR A 128 -26.98 8.41 -5.14
N TRP A 129 -27.35 7.56 -6.06
CA TRP A 129 -27.13 7.75 -7.49
C TRP A 129 -28.24 7.07 -8.30
N SER A 130 -28.16 7.07 -9.61
CA SER A 130 -29.18 6.45 -10.46
C SER A 130 -28.59 5.83 -11.71
N GLY A 131 -29.27 4.77 -12.17
CA GLY A 131 -28.95 4.11 -13.43
C GLY A 131 -27.81 3.12 -13.33
N ILE A 132 -27.54 2.47 -14.46
CA ILE A 132 -26.44 1.53 -14.61
C ILE A 132 -25.15 2.34 -14.76
N ALA A 133 -24.53 2.66 -13.63
CA ALA A 133 -23.35 3.53 -13.55
C ALA A 133 -22.48 3.18 -12.35
N TYR A 134 -21.18 3.44 -12.48
CA TYR A 134 -20.27 3.44 -11.34
C TYR A 134 -20.52 4.65 -10.44
N TYR A 135 -20.33 4.45 -9.16
CA TYR A 135 -20.42 5.49 -8.15
C TYR A 135 -19.35 5.26 -7.09
N GLU A 136 -18.58 6.30 -6.81
CA GLU A 136 -17.62 6.30 -5.71
C GLU A 136 -18.18 7.09 -4.53
N ALA A 137 -18.33 6.44 -3.39
CA ALA A 137 -18.78 7.03 -2.13
C ALA A 137 -17.61 7.27 -1.20
N THR A 138 -17.65 8.36 -0.43
CA THR A 138 -16.67 8.68 0.59
C THR A 138 -17.34 8.87 1.94
N VAL A 139 -16.77 8.25 2.98
CA VAL A 139 -17.15 8.44 4.39
C VAL A 139 -15.93 8.91 5.16
N ASP A 140 -16.00 10.13 5.67
CA ASP A 140 -14.91 10.73 6.44
C ASP A 140 -15.01 10.40 7.93
N ASN A 141 -13.89 10.57 8.64
CA ASN A 141 -13.78 10.39 10.09
C ASN A 141 -14.22 9.00 10.59
N VAL A 142 -13.96 7.96 9.79
CA VAL A 142 -14.21 6.57 10.19
C VAL A 142 -13.26 6.19 11.32
N PRO A 143 -13.76 5.80 12.51
CA PRO A 143 -12.91 5.25 13.56
C PRO A 143 -12.24 3.97 13.07
N LEU A 144 -10.92 3.88 13.24
CA LEU A 144 -10.15 2.71 12.79
C LEU A 144 -9.51 2.00 13.99
N PHE A 145 -9.38 0.69 13.86
CA PHE A 145 -8.73 -0.19 14.84
C PHE A 145 -7.65 -1.00 14.13
N ALA A 146 -6.56 -1.30 14.82
CA ALA A 146 -5.56 -2.24 14.32
C ALA A 146 -6.21 -3.62 14.11
N GLY A 147 -5.98 -4.22 12.94
CA GLY A 147 -6.62 -5.45 12.52
C GLY A 147 -7.98 -5.22 11.85
N ASP A 148 -8.95 -6.06 12.17
CA ASP A 148 -10.22 -6.14 11.45
C ASP A 148 -11.15 -4.95 11.71
N ASN A 149 -11.56 -4.30 10.63
CA ASN A 149 -12.56 -3.23 10.61
C ASN A 149 -13.76 -3.66 9.78
N THR A 150 -14.97 -3.38 10.26
CA THR A 150 -16.20 -3.82 9.59
C THR A 150 -16.85 -2.66 8.85
N VAL A 151 -17.09 -2.86 7.56
CA VAL A 151 -17.92 -2.00 6.72
C VAL A 151 -19.20 -2.74 6.37
N THR A 152 -20.36 -2.13 6.64
CA THR A 152 -21.66 -2.69 6.31
C THR A 152 -22.35 -1.82 5.26
N LEU A 153 -22.84 -2.44 4.21
CA LEU A 153 -23.62 -1.80 3.16
C LEU A 153 -25.05 -2.34 3.18
N GLN A 154 -26.01 -1.43 3.19
CA GLN A 154 -27.44 -1.78 3.08
C GLN A 154 -28.10 -0.98 1.97
N CYS A 155 -28.70 -1.66 0.99
CA CYS A 155 -29.59 -0.99 0.03
C CYS A 155 -30.88 -0.58 0.73
N LEU A 156 -31.20 0.71 0.68
CA LEU A 156 -32.41 1.27 1.28
C LEU A 156 -33.62 1.27 0.31
N SER A 157 -33.42 0.76 -0.91
CA SER A 157 -34.48 0.69 -1.91
C SER A 157 -35.53 -0.37 -1.53
N ALA A 158 -36.79 0.01 -1.61
CA ALA A 158 -37.93 -0.91 -1.53
C ALA A 158 -38.17 -1.68 -2.84
N ASP A 159 -37.42 -1.41 -3.91
CA ASP A 159 -37.48 -2.18 -5.16
C ASP A 159 -36.58 -3.42 -5.00
N GLY A 160 -37.21 -4.60 -4.92
CA GLY A 160 -36.50 -5.87 -4.81
C GLY A 160 -35.64 -6.24 -6.02
N ASN A 161 -35.79 -5.51 -7.14
CA ASN A 161 -34.90 -5.67 -8.30
C ASN A 161 -33.70 -4.76 -8.24
N ASP A 162 -33.63 -3.79 -7.32
CA ASP A 162 -32.48 -2.94 -7.17
C ASP A 162 -31.28 -3.78 -6.74
N SER A 163 -30.19 -3.71 -7.49
CA SER A 163 -28.98 -4.50 -7.30
C SER A 163 -27.74 -3.65 -7.56
N ILE A 164 -26.77 -3.78 -6.67
CA ILE A 164 -25.55 -3.00 -6.65
C ILE A 164 -24.36 -3.95 -6.49
N ALA A 165 -23.44 -3.92 -7.42
CA ALA A 165 -22.17 -4.61 -7.34
C ALA A 165 -21.17 -3.76 -6.56
N VAL A 166 -20.37 -4.38 -5.71
CA VAL A 166 -19.26 -3.75 -4.96
C VAL A 166 -17.97 -4.07 -5.67
N ASP A 167 -17.18 -3.06 -5.96
CA ASP A 167 -15.91 -3.14 -6.68
C ASP A 167 -14.75 -3.18 -5.67
N TYR A 168 -14.47 -2.09 -4.98
CA TYR A 168 -13.43 -2.06 -3.96
C TYR A 168 -13.77 -1.16 -2.77
N PHE A 169 -12.99 -1.36 -1.71
CA PHE A 169 -12.89 -0.46 -0.57
C PHE A 169 -11.46 0.07 -0.49
N LYS A 170 -11.31 1.38 -0.26
CA LYS A 170 -10.04 2.03 -0.01
C LYS A 170 -10.10 2.82 1.28
N ILE A 171 -9.20 2.55 2.22
CA ILE A 171 -9.09 3.28 3.49
C ILE A 171 -7.77 4.02 3.50
N THR A 172 -7.84 5.36 3.61
CA THR A 172 -6.66 6.24 3.73
C THR A 172 -6.60 6.79 5.14
N TYR A 173 -5.45 6.69 5.80
CA TYR A 173 -5.30 7.00 7.22
C TYR A 173 -3.85 7.32 7.59
N ARG A 174 -3.62 7.84 8.79
CA ARG A 174 -2.29 7.99 9.40
C ARG A 174 -1.88 6.69 10.06
N ARG A 175 -0.69 6.19 9.70
CA ARG A 175 -0.12 4.94 10.22
C ARG A 175 1.19 5.20 10.95
N ASP A 176 1.41 4.44 12.03
CA ASP A 176 2.69 4.40 12.75
C ASP A 176 3.74 3.59 11.97
N TYR A 177 5.01 3.88 12.22
CA TYR A 177 6.14 3.14 11.66
C TYR A 177 6.33 1.81 12.40
N VAL A 178 5.42 0.87 12.14
CA VAL A 178 5.46 -0.49 12.71
C VAL A 178 5.36 -1.52 11.58
N ALA A 179 6.24 -2.53 11.63
CA ALA A 179 6.22 -3.63 10.67
C ALA A 179 4.90 -4.39 10.70
N GLY A 180 4.45 -4.85 9.56
CA GLY A 180 3.29 -5.72 9.44
C GLY A 180 3.55 -7.14 9.97
N ALA A 181 2.50 -7.95 10.02
CA ALA A 181 2.59 -9.36 10.44
C ALA A 181 3.46 -10.21 9.50
N ASP A 182 3.76 -9.71 8.30
CA ASP A 182 4.70 -10.28 7.33
C ASP A 182 6.15 -9.86 7.57
N ASP A 183 6.42 -9.15 8.67
CA ASP A 183 7.75 -8.70 9.08
C ASP A 183 8.39 -7.72 8.08
N THR A 184 7.54 -6.93 7.41
CA THR A 184 7.91 -5.88 6.46
C THR A 184 7.20 -4.56 6.74
N LEU A 185 7.79 -3.44 6.28
CA LEU A 185 7.10 -2.16 6.15
C LEU A 185 7.52 -1.50 4.85
N LYS A 186 6.54 -1.20 4.00
CA LYS A 186 6.68 -0.28 2.87
C LYS A 186 5.98 1.02 3.23
N PHE A 187 6.63 2.17 2.98
CA PHE A 187 6.06 3.47 3.34
C PHE A 187 6.54 4.59 2.41
N GLU A 188 5.70 5.62 2.31
CA GLU A 188 5.98 6.86 1.61
C GLU A 188 5.93 8.00 2.64
N PRO A 189 7.08 8.45 3.14
CA PRO A 189 7.10 9.44 4.19
C PRO A 189 6.64 10.81 3.67
N ASP A 190 5.83 11.49 4.44
CA ASP A 190 5.40 12.88 4.18
C ASP A 190 6.03 13.88 5.15
N ASN A 191 6.81 13.40 6.12
CA ASN A 191 7.53 14.23 7.08
C ASN A 191 8.82 13.53 7.57
N GLY A 192 9.75 14.32 8.09
CA GLY A 192 11.02 13.83 8.63
C GLY A 192 12.02 13.38 7.56
N SER A 193 13.20 12.99 8.03
CA SER A 193 14.28 12.40 7.22
C SER A 193 14.96 11.24 7.93
N ARG A 194 14.54 10.94 9.16
CA ARG A 194 14.97 9.82 9.99
C ARG A 194 13.75 9.07 10.47
N TYR A 195 13.78 7.74 10.38
CA TYR A 195 12.65 6.89 10.69
C TYR A 195 13.03 5.85 11.72
N LEU A 196 12.19 5.68 12.74
CA LEU A 196 12.27 4.62 13.75
C LEU A 196 11.15 3.62 13.45
N ILE A 197 11.51 2.43 12.99
CA ILE A 197 10.52 1.42 12.60
C ILE A 197 10.62 0.25 13.57
N ASP A 198 9.52 -0.02 14.23
CA ASP A 198 9.38 -1.05 15.28
C ASP A 198 8.74 -2.34 14.74
N GLY A 199 8.63 -3.34 15.61
CA GLY A 199 7.77 -4.50 15.42
C GLY A 199 8.37 -5.66 14.64
N PHE A 200 9.68 -5.66 14.34
CA PHE A 200 10.30 -6.78 13.63
C PHE A 200 10.58 -7.96 14.56
N SER A 201 10.37 -9.18 14.05
CA SER A 201 10.58 -10.41 14.80
C SER A 201 12.04 -10.86 14.87
N ALA A 202 12.92 -10.30 14.03
CA ALA A 202 14.34 -10.68 13.93
C ALA A 202 15.26 -9.47 13.94
N ASP A 203 16.53 -9.67 14.37
CA ASP A 203 17.58 -8.65 14.40
C ASP A 203 18.30 -8.45 13.06
N THR A 204 18.02 -9.30 12.09
CA THR A 204 18.62 -9.20 10.75
C THR A 204 17.68 -8.44 9.83
N LEU A 205 17.87 -7.12 9.76
CA LEU A 205 17.00 -6.20 9.01
C LEU A 205 17.77 -5.61 7.83
N ALA A 206 17.01 -5.28 6.78
CA ALA A 206 17.51 -4.53 5.61
C ALA A 206 16.51 -3.45 5.21
N ALA A 207 17.05 -2.29 4.87
CA ALA A 207 16.28 -1.15 4.40
C ALA A 207 16.68 -0.76 2.97
N TYR A 208 15.70 -0.40 2.15
CA TYR A 208 15.88 -0.08 0.74
C TYR A 208 15.09 1.18 0.37
N ASP A 209 15.69 1.99 -0.47
CA ASP A 209 14.99 2.97 -1.28
C ASP A 209 14.50 2.25 -2.56
N ILE A 210 13.20 2.22 -2.74
CA ILE A 210 12.53 1.53 -3.86
C ILE A 210 11.75 2.51 -4.74
N THR A 211 12.08 3.79 -4.66
CA THR A 211 11.47 4.87 -5.45
C THR A 211 11.55 4.59 -6.94
N ASP A 212 12.70 4.14 -7.41
CA ASP A 212 12.86 3.58 -8.77
C ASP A 212 12.97 2.06 -8.71
N PRO A 213 11.94 1.31 -9.11
CA PRO A 213 11.99 -0.15 -9.10
C PRO A 213 13.09 -0.76 -10.00
N ALA A 214 13.61 0.01 -10.98
CA ALA A 214 14.70 -0.44 -11.85
C ALA A 214 16.09 -0.16 -11.25
N ASP A 215 16.18 0.70 -10.22
CA ASP A 215 17.43 1.07 -9.54
C ASP A 215 17.22 1.11 -8.01
N VAL A 216 16.95 -0.06 -7.44
CA VAL A 216 16.75 -0.21 -5.99
C VAL A 216 18.05 0.01 -5.24
N MET A 217 18.06 0.97 -4.32
CA MET A 217 19.23 1.31 -3.51
C MET A 217 19.11 0.77 -2.09
N ARG A 218 20.14 0.08 -1.63
CA ARG A 218 20.21 -0.34 -0.22
C ARG A 218 20.61 0.83 0.67
N ILE A 219 19.83 1.10 1.69
CA ILE A 219 20.17 2.04 2.76
C ILE A 219 21.18 1.36 3.68
N THR A 220 22.30 2.00 3.93
CA THR A 220 23.39 1.46 4.75
C THR A 220 23.58 2.21 6.07
N ASP A 221 23.04 3.42 6.18
CA ASP A 221 23.08 4.21 7.41
C ASP A 221 21.84 3.88 8.26
N TYR A 222 21.99 2.84 9.08
CA TYR A 222 20.97 2.45 10.05
C TYR A 222 21.58 1.77 11.27
N THR A 223 20.82 1.77 12.35
CA THR A 223 21.14 1.03 13.57
C THR A 223 19.97 0.13 13.96
N ILE A 224 20.27 -1.05 14.48
CA ILE A 224 19.28 -2.00 14.98
C ILE A 224 19.40 -2.07 16.49
N SER A 225 18.27 -2.07 17.16
CA SER A 225 18.16 -2.22 18.62
C SER A 225 17.05 -3.20 18.98
N GLY A 226 17.14 -3.77 20.19
CA GLY A 226 16.20 -4.78 20.68
C GLY A 226 16.93 -6.00 21.23
N PRO A 227 16.21 -7.10 21.59
CA PRO A 227 14.76 -7.10 21.61
C PRO A 227 14.18 -6.24 22.73
N ASP A 228 12.97 -5.70 22.53
CA ASP A 228 12.20 -5.04 23.55
C ASP A 228 11.54 -6.04 24.52
N GLY A 229 10.61 -5.57 25.38
CA GLY A 229 9.90 -6.42 26.36
C GLY A 229 8.99 -7.48 25.72
N ASP A 230 8.58 -7.29 24.48
CA ASP A 230 7.73 -8.20 23.69
C ASP A 230 8.55 -9.08 22.73
N GLY A 231 9.86 -8.88 22.69
CA GLY A 231 10.79 -9.64 21.84
C GLY A 231 11.01 -9.05 20.46
N ASN A 232 10.54 -7.83 20.19
CA ASN A 232 10.64 -7.17 18.88
C ASN A 232 11.91 -6.34 18.74
N PHE A 233 12.34 -6.18 17.50
CA PHE A 233 13.46 -5.36 17.11
C PHE A 233 13.01 -4.08 16.40
N ARG A 234 13.87 -3.06 16.48
CA ARG A 234 13.70 -1.76 15.87
C ARG A 234 14.86 -1.45 14.95
N ILE A 235 14.58 -0.82 13.83
CA ILE A 235 15.57 -0.18 12.98
C ILE A 235 15.41 1.34 13.04
N ALA A 236 16.53 2.06 13.20
CA ALA A 236 16.60 3.50 13.00
C ALA A 236 17.40 3.76 11.73
N CYS A 237 16.78 4.31 10.69
CA CYS A 237 17.44 4.62 9.42
C CYS A 237 17.29 6.10 9.06
N GLU A 238 18.33 6.63 8.40
CA GLU A 238 18.38 7.99 7.87
C GLU A 238 18.84 7.90 6.41
N PRO A 239 17.90 7.75 5.46
CA PRO A 239 18.24 7.64 4.05
C PRO A 239 18.96 8.89 3.54
N ALA A 240 20.10 8.72 2.91
CA ALA A 240 20.86 9.83 2.31
C ALA A 240 20.23 10.30 0.99
N SER A 241 19.45 9.46 0.33
CA SER A 241 18.69 9.77 -0.87
C SER A 241 17.36 10.41 -0.46
N GLY A 242 16.98 11.50 -1.11
CA GLY A 242 15.62 12.03 -0.99
C GLY A 242 14.63 11.18 -1.77
N GLY A 243 14.57 9.88 -1.49
CA GLY A 243 13.62 8.98 -2.13
C GLY A 243 12.19 9.21 -1.61
N ASP A 244 11.21 8.76 -2.40
CA ASP A 244 9.79 8.93 -2.08
C ASP A 244 9.18 7.65 -1.49
N THR A 245 9.81 6.47 -1.71
CA THR A 245 9.27 5.18 -1.26
C THR A 245 10.38 4.32 -0.68
N TYR A 246 10.15 3.83 0.53
CA TYR A 246 11.09 2.98 1.24
C TYR A 246 10.48 1.63 1.61
N SER A 247 11.33 0.62 1.74
CA SER A 247 10.95 -0.70 2.21
C SER A 247 11.96 -1.21 3.23
N VAL A 248 11.46 -1.72 4.36
CA VAL A 248 12.25 -2.39 5.37
C VAL A 248 11.71 -3.79 5.57
N ALA A 249 12.59 -4.77 5.64
CA ALA A 249 12.22 -6.16 5.82
C ALA A 249 13.20 -6.89 6.74
N SER A 250 12.70 -7.85 7.50
CA SER A 250 13.57 -8.79 8.21
C SER A 250 14.03 -9.93 7.30
N SER A 251 15.05 -10.64 7.73
CA SER A 251 15.50 -11.85 7.01
C SER A 251 14.42 -12.95 6.97
N ALA A 252 13.46 -12.93 7.88
CA ALA A 252 12.35 -13.88 7.92
C ALA A 252 11.33 -13.62 6.77
N ALA A 253 11.25 -12.37 6.31
CA ALA A 253 10.38 -11.96 5.22
C ALA A 253 10.99 -12.13 3.81
N VAL A 254 12.30 -12.47 3.74
CA VAL A 254 12.99 -12.64 2.45
C VAL A 254 12.70 -14.01 1.86
N TYR A 255 12.05 -14.04 0.72
CA TYR A 255 11.80 -15.26 -0.03
C TYR A 255 12.92 -15.48 -1.06
N ALA A 256 13.44 -16.70 -1.08
CA ALA A 256 14.27 -17.15 -2.18
C ALA A 256 13.37 -17.81 -3.25
N PRO A 257 13.62 -17.58 -4.54
CA PRO A 257 12.87 -18.29 -5.58
C PRO A 257 13.20 -19.80 -5.50
N ASP A 258 12.16 -20.64 -5.62
CA ASP A 258 12.32 -22.10 -5.58
C ASP A 258 13.23 -22.61 -6.69
N ALA A 259 13.18 -21.99 -7.85
CA ALA A 259 14.06 -22.26 -8.97
C ALA A 259 14.16 -21.05 -9.91
N LEU A 260 15.32 -20.87 -10.50
CA LEU A 260 15.54 -19.99 -11.65
C LEU A 260 15.85 -20.88 -12.85
N SER A 261 15.00 -20.91 -13.85
CA SER A 261 15.26 -21.55 -15.13
C SER A 261 15.44 -20.50 -16.23
N ALA A 262 16.41 -20.72 -17.10
CA ALA A 262 16.53 -19.88 -18.27
C ALA A 262 15.28 -20.04 -19.15
N ASP A 263 14.69 -18.91 -19.52
CA ASP A 263 13.62 -18.93 -20.51
C ASP A 263 14.18 -19.35 -21.87
N SER A 264 13.48 -20.28 -22.53
CA SER A 264 13.79 -20.65 -23.88
C SER A 264 13.00 -19.76 -24.82
N ALA A 265 13.70 -19.07 -25.70
CA ALA A 265 13.04 -18.21 -26.67
C ALA A 265 11.91 -18.96 -27.40
N SER A 266 10.72 -18.40 -27.37
CA SER A 266 9.58 -18.94 -28.10
C SER A 266 9.82 -18.85 -29.61
N SER A 267 9.54 -19.93 -30.33
CA SER A 267 9.56 -19.91 -31.80
C SER A 267 8.27 -19.38 -32.44
N LEU A 268 7.34 -18.82 -31.64
CA LEU A 268 6.04 -18.36 -32.14
C LEU A 268 6.13 -17.30 -33.26
N PHE A 269 7.21 -16.51 -33.26
CA PHE A 269 7.47 -15.48 -34.28
C PHE A 269 8.30 -16.00 -35.49
N ASP A 270 8.67 -17.28 -35.52
CA ASP A 270 9.34 -17.86 -36.65
C ASP A 270 8.38 -17.92 -37.85
N THR A 271 8.79 -17.32 -38.94
CA THR A 271 7.99 -17.23 -40.17
C THR A 271 7.77 -18.58 -40.85
N ASP A 272 8.55 -19.61 -40.45
CA ASP A 272 8.41 -20.98 -40.95
C ASP A 272 7.35 -21.77 -40.15
N ASN A 273 6.84 -21.22 -39.05
CA ASN A 273 5.72 -21.80 -38.34
C ASN A 273 4.42 -21.63 -39.13
N GLY A 274 3.77 -22.74 -39.44
CA GLY A 274 2.44 -22.75 -40.05
C GLY A 274 1.45 -23.48 -39.16
N ALA A 275 0.26 -22.89 -38.97
CA ALA A 275 -0.87 -23.53 -38.30
C ALA A 275 -2.17 -23.07 -38.98
N ASP A 276 -3.10 -24.01 -39.17
CA ASP A 276 -4.42 -23.68 -39.70
C ASP A 276 -5.24 -22.90 -38.64
N TYR A 277 -4.98 -23.15 -37.36
CA TYR A 277 -5.48 -22.37 -36.23
C TYR A 277 -4.62 -22.60 -34.99
N ILE A 278 -4.63 -21.62 -34.05
CA ILE A 278 -3.92 -21.67 -32.79
C ILE A 278 -4.96 -21.78 -31.66
N LEU A 279 -4.85 -22.83 -30.85
CA LEU A 279 -5.63 -23.00 -29.62
C LEU A 279 -4.76 -22.57 -28.44
N ILE A 280 -5.22 -21.57 -27.67
CA ILE A 280 -4.59 -21.14 -26.43
C ILE A 280 -5.53 -21.52 -25.28
N PRO A 281 -5.41 -22.73 -24.71
CA PRO A 281 -6.27 -23.16 -23.62
C PRO A 281 -5.82 -22.47 -22.31
N HIS A 282 -6.79 -22.04 -21.50
CA HIS A 282 -6.54 -21.70 -20.12
C HIS A 282 -6.35 -22.97 -19.31
N ARG A 283 -5.44 -22.96 -18.31
CA ARG A 283 -5.09 -24.12 -17.49
C ARG A 283 -6.31 -24.81 -16.87
N GLU A 284 -7.36 -24.07 -16.52
CA GLU A 284 -8.58 -24.59 -15.91
C GLU A 284 -9.65 -25.01 -16.92
N ILE A 285 -9.49 -24.67 -18.21
CA ILE A 285 -10.48 -24.95 -19.26
C ILE A 285 -10.01 -26.02 -20.23
N GLY A 286 -8.71 -26.19 -20.41
CA GLY A 286 -8.11 -27.12 -21.38
C GLY A 286 -7.58 -28.42 -20.79
N TRP A 287 -7.79 -28.70 -19.50
CA TRP A 287 -7.21 -29.84 -18.79
C TRP A 287 -8.28 -30.55 -17.96
N ASP A 288 -8.16 -31.85 -17.83
CA ASP A 288 -9.00 -32.61 -16.91
C ASP A 288 -8.48 -32.52 -15.47
N VAL A 289 -9.19 -33.16 -14.54
CA VAL A 289 -8.83 -33.15 -13.09
C VAL A 289 -7.49 -33.84 -12.79
N ASN A 290 -6.93 -34.61 -13.72
CA ASN A 290 -5.63 -35.26 -13.58
C ASN A 290 -4.49 -34.45 -14.23
N GLY A 291 -4.80 -33.32 -14.85
CA GLY A 291 -3.86 -32.48 -15.55
C GLY A 291 -3.56 -32.93 -16.99
N ASP A 292 -4.43 -33.75 -17.57
CA ASP A 292 -4.34 -34.19 -18.96
C ASP A 292 -5.11 -33.19 -19.87
N ALA A 293 -4.58 -32.90 -21.04
CA ALA A 293 -5.24 -32.03 -22.01
C ALA A 293 -6.58 -32.66 -22.46
N LEU A 294 -7.65 -31.87 -22.40
CA LEU A 294 -8.94 -32.29 -22.93
C LEU A 294 -8.85 -32.49 -24.45
N PRO A 295 -9.50 -33.52 -25.04
CA PRO A 295 -9.44 -33.83 -26.46
C PRO A 295 -10.10 -32.77 -27.33
#